data_6410d1738397f3490969a8f1cdd9470a
#
_entry.id   6410d1738397f3490969a8f1cdd9470a
#
_cell.length_a   1.000
_cell.length_b   1.000
_cell.length_c   1.000
_cell.angle_alpha   90.00
_cell.angle_beta   90.00
_cell.angle_gamma   90.00
#
_symmetry.space_group_name_H-M   'P 1'
#
loop_
_entity.id
_entity.type
_entity.pdbx_description
1 polymer ?
#
loop_
_entity_poly.entity_id
_entity_poly.type
_entity_poly.pdbx_seq_one_letter_code
_entity_poly.pdbx_strand_id
1 'polypeptide(L)'
;MSRLITGLGGAAAGLAGLAWLRHRLLVVTVTGTSMQPAFQPGDRVLVRRAAGRVRVGAVLIFAEPPPGPGESWVVKRVAAVAGDAVPAGVRPAVDGAATVPPGMLVMLGDGTRSRDSRQWGFVPASQVLGVAVRRLPRRAR
;
A
#
# COMPACT_ATOMS: atom_id res chain seq x y z
N MET A 1 -48.88 15.41 -14.86
CA MET A 1 -48.14 15.59 -13.58
C MET A 1 -47.20 14.42 -13.32
N SER A 2 -46.23 14.15 -14.14
CA SER A 2 -45.31 13.00 -13.96
C SER A 2 -43.92 13.26 -14.55
N ARG A 3 -43.26 14.35 -14.15
CA ARG A 3 -41.89 14.66 -14.60
C ARG A 3 -40.93 15.13 -13.49
N LEU A 4 -41.30 15.02 -12.21
CA LEU A 4 -40.49 15.52 -11.09
C LEU A 4 -39.81 14.42 -10.23
N ILE A 5 -40.01 13.14 -10.54
CA ILE A 5 -39.48 12.04 -9.71
C ILE A 5 -38.15 11.51 -10.22
N THR A 6 -37.75 11.79 -11.46
CA THR A 6 -36.53 11.26 -12.08
C THR A 6 -35.25 11.98 -11.67
N GLY A 7 -35.33 13.17 -11.08
CA GLY A 7 -34.15 13.96 -10.74
C GLY A 7 -33.54 13.62 -9.37
N LEU A 8 -34.33 13.20 -8.40
CA LEU A 8 -33.84 12.92 -7.03
C LEU A 8 -33.06 11.60 -6.92
N GLY A 9 -33.44 10.60 -7.71
CA GLY A 9 -32.75 9.31 -7.71
C GLY A 9 -31.33 9.38 -8.26
N GLY A 10 -31.11 10.20 -9.30
CA GLY A 10 -29.79 10.38 -9.90
C GLY A 10 -28.78 11.11 -8.99
N ALA A 11 -29.26 12.15 -8.29
CA ALA A 11 -28.41 12.90 -7.35
C ALA A 11 -28.02 12.08 -6.13
N ALA A 12 -28.94 11.28 -5.57
CA ALA A 12 -28.66 10.41 -4.43
C ALA A 12 -27.68 9.28 -4.80
N ALA A 13 -27.83 8.68 -5.98
CA ALA A 13 -26.90 7.67 -6.48
C ALA A 13 -25.49 8.24 -6.74
N GLY A 14 -25.41 9.47 -7.27
CA GLY A 14 -24.15 10.16 -7.48
C GLY A 14 -23.42 10.49 -6.17
N LEU A 15 -24.14 10.95 -5.16
CA LEU A 15 -23.58 11.25 -3.82
C LEU A 15 -23.12 9.96 -3.11
N ALA A 16 -23.90 8.88 -3.19
CA ALA A 16 -23.53 7.58 -2.63
C ALA A 16 -22.29 7.02 -3.31
N GLY A 17 -22.19 7.10 -4.64
CA GLY A 17 -21.02 6.69 -5.41
C GLY A 17 -19.76 7.49 -5.04
N LEU A 18 -19.89 8.81 -4.89
CA LEU A 18 -18.78 9.66 -4.48
C LEU A 18 -18.33 9.37 -3.03
N ALA A 19 -19.27 9.17 -2.11
CA ALA A 19 -18.96 8.77 -0.74
C ALA A 19 -18.25 7.41 -0.70
N TRP A 20 -18.74 6.42 -1.45
CA TRP A 20 -18.11 5.11 -1.58
C TRP A 20 -16.68 5.23 -2.13
N LEU A 21 -16.47 6.04 -3.18
CA LEU A 21 -15.16 6.26 -3.77
C LEU A 21 -14.18 6.91 -2.77
N ARG A 22 -14.65 7.89 -1.98
CA ARG A 22 -13.85 8.52 -0.92
C ARG A 22 -13.45 7.55 0.18
N HIS A 23 -14.28 6.57 0.50
CA HIS A 23 -13.90 5.52 1.45
C HIS A 23 -12.87 4.53 0.88
N ARG A 24 -12.79 4.40 -0.44
CA ARG A 24 -11.86 3.46 -1.12
C ARG A 24 -10.54 4.08 -1.51
N LEU A 25 -10.46 5.39 -1.60
CA LEU A 25 -9.27 6.11 -2.03
C LEU A 25 -8.77 7.05 -0.93
N LEU A 26 -7.47 7.13 -0.80
CA LEU A 26 -6.80 8.11 0.05
C LEU A 26 -5.55 8.64 -0.64
N VAL A 27 -5.04 9.78 -0.20
CA VAL A 27 -3.80 10.35 -0.69
C VAL A 27 -2.78 10.35 0.43
N VAL A 28 -1.63 9.76 0.17
CA VAL A 28 -0.49 9.70 1.10
C VAL A 28 0.64 10.54 0.53
N THR A 29 1.30 11.30 1.40
CA THR A 29 2.54 11.99 1.05
C THR A 29 3.73 11.14 1.46
N VAL A 30 4.63 10.86 0.51
CA VAL A 30 5.85 10.10 0.76
C VAL A 30 6.82 10.95 1.56
N THR A 31 7.33 10.41 2.66
CA THR A 31 8.41 10.97 3.46
C THR A 31 9.60 10.00 3.45
N GLY A 32 10.82 10.50 3.49
CA GLY A 32 12.00 9.65 3.44
C GLY A 32 12.39 9.18 2.03
N THR A 33 13.46 8.40 1.95
CA THR A 33 14.18 8.08 0.71
C THR A 33 14.17 6.58 0.36
N SER A 34 13.49 5.76 1.15
CA SER A 34 13.53 4.29 1.01
C SER A 34 12.95 3.75 -0.29
N MET A 35 12.16 4.57 -0.99
CA MET A 35 11.55 4.23 -2.28
C MET A 35 12.13 4.98 -3.47
N GLN A 36 13.26 5.66 -3.28
CA GLN A 36 13.99 6.26 -4.40
C GLN A 36 14.61 5.18 -5.29
N PRO A 37 14.66 5.38 -6.61
CA PRO A 37 14.24 6.58 -7.35
C PRO A 37 12.74 6.62 -7.70
N ALA A 38 11.98 5.54 -7.47
CA ALA A 38 10.57 5.44 -7.90
C ALA A 38 9.68 6.52 -7.27
N PHE A 39 9.89 6.82 -5.99
CA PHE A 39 9.19 7.89 -5.28
C PHE A 39 10.19 8.80 -4.56
N GLN A 40 9.95 10.10 -4.65
CA GLN A 40 10.75 11.12 -3.99
C GLN A 40 10.03 11.64 -2.73
N PRO A 41 10.76 12.13 -1.71
CA PRO A 41 10.14 12.84 -0.60
C PRO A 41 9.26 13.98 -1.10
N GLY A 42 8.04 14.09 -0.57
CA GLY A 42 7.04 15.07 -1.00
C GLY A 42 6.14 14.62 -2.16
N ASP A 43 6.39 13.48 -2.78
CA ASP A 43 5.47 12.92 -3.76
C ASP A 43 4.14 12.56 -3.10
N ARG A 44 3.05 12.85 -3.80
CA ARG A 44 1.71 12.47 -3.39
C ARG A 44 1.28 11.23 -4.17
N VAL A 45 0.74 10.26 -3.46
CA VAL A 45 0.37 8.97 -4.04
C VAL A 45 -1.10 8.72 -3.77
N LEU A 46 -1.85 8.44 -4.83
CA LEU A 46 -3.21 7.94 -4.72
C LEU A 46 -3.15 6.46 -4.31
N VAL A 47 -3.81 6.13 -3.23
CA VAL A 47 -3.83 4.79 -2.64
C VAL A 47 -5.26 4.26 -2.66
N ARG A 48 -5.44 3.06 -3.16
CA ARG A 48 -6.68 2.32 -3.06
C ARG A 48 -6.65 1.44 -1.82
N ARG A 49 -7.56 1.72 -0.89
CA ARG A 49 -7.75 0.90 0.33
C ARG A 49 -8.21 -0.51 -0.02
N ALA A 50 -7.94 -1.46 0.87
CA ALA A 50 -8.33 -2.85 0.74
C ALA A 50 -7.94 -3.38 -0.65
N ALA A 51 -6.68 -3.65 -0.80
CA ALA A 51 -6.18 -4.35 -1.97
C ALA A 51 -6.85 -5.73 -2.02
N GLY A 52 -7.38 -6.08 -3.16
CA GLY A 52 -7.66 -7.46 -3.48
C GLY A 52 -6.35 -8.27 -3.49
N ARG A 53 -6.21 -9.18 -4.43
CA ARG A 53 -5.00 -10.00 -4.56
C ARG A 53 -3.75 -9.13 -4.75
N VAL A 54 -2.84 -9.20 -3.77
CA VAL A 54 -1.53 -8.55 -3.84
C VAL A 54 -0.65 -9.27 -4.84
N ARG A 55 0.09 -8.50 -5.66
CA ARG A 55 1.02 -9.04 -6.67
C ARG A 55 2.43 -8.54 -6.42
N VAL A 56 3.42 -9.35 -6.78
CA VAL A 56 4.82 -8.94 -6.83
C VAL A 56 4.97 -7.70 -7.71
N GLY A 57 5.79 -6.75 -7.27
CA GLY A 57 6.00 -5.46 -7.92
C GLY A 57 5.03 -4.35 -7.49
N ALA A 58 3.89 -4.68 -6.88
CA ALA A 58 2.98 -3.69 -6.33
C ALA A 58 3.65 -2.88 -5.22
N VAL A 59 3.33 -1.59 -5.13
CA VAL A 59 3.77 -0.73 -4.03
C VAL A 59 2.62 -0.64 -3.03
N LEU A 60 2.89 -1.01 -1.79
CA LEU A 60 1.91 -1.05 -0.71
C LEU A 60 2.23 -0.01 0.35
N ILE A 61 1.18 0.44 1.00
CA ILE A 61 1.22 1.19 2.25
C ILE A 61 0.76 0.25 3.36
N PHE A 62 1.54 0.10 4.42
CA PHE A 62 1.25 -0.80 5.54
C PHE A 62 1.83 -0.26 6.84
N ALA A 63 1.37 -0.81 7.97
CA ALA A 63 1.92 -0.46 9.28
C ALA A 63 3.35 -1.00 9.42
N GLU A 64 4.27 -0.16 9.88
CA GLU A 64 5.67 -0.56 10.12
C GLU A 64 5.76 -1.63 11.21
N PRO A 65 6.39 -2.78 10.98
CA PRO A 65 6.59 -3.80 12.00
C PRO A 65 7.64 -3.39 13.06
N PRO A 66 7.47 -3.75 14.35
CA PRO A 66 6.24 -4.28 14.92
C PRO A 66 5.18 -3.18 15.06
N PRO A 67 3.90 -3.49 14.78
CA PRO A 67 2.83 -2.51 14.97
C PRO A 67 2.73 -2.14 16.47
N GLY A 68 2.57 -0.87 16.75
CA GLY A 68 2.51 -0.37 18.12
C GLY A 68 1.66 0.90 18.25
N PRO A 69 1.48 1.42 19.47
CA PRO A 69 0.82 2.70 19.67
C PRO A 69 1.61 3.80 18.96
N GLY A 70 0.94 4.53 18.07
CA GLY A 70 1.57 5.52 17.18
C GLY A 70 2.03 4.91 15.86
N GLU A 71 1.20 4.05 15.27
CA GLU A 71 1.47 3.37 13.99
C GLU A 71 2.12 4.30 12.96
N SER A 72 3.34 3.96 12.55
CA SER A 72 3.99 4.56 11.39
C SER A 72 3.57 3.82 10.13
N TRP A 73 3.11 4.56 9.14
CA TRP A 73 2.81 4.00 7.84
C TRP A 73 4.03 4.08 6.93
N VAL A 74 4.38 2.97 6.33
CA VAL A 74 5.52 2.86 5.43
C VAL A 74 5.09 2.45 4.03
N VAL A 75 5.89 2.84 3.06
CA VAL A 75 5.69 2.53 1.63
C VAL A 75 6.82 1.64 1.17
N LYS A 76 6.50 0.47 0.67
CA LYS A 76 7.49 -0.50 0.14
C LYS A 76 6.91 -1.26 -1.05
N ARG A 77 7.80 -1.94 -1.77
CA ARG A 77 7.42 -2.78 -2.91
C ARG A 77 7.34 -4.25 -2.50
N VAL A 78 6.33 -4.95 -3.00
CA VAL A 78 6.20 -6.40 -2.82
C VAL A 78 7.27 -7.11 -3.62
N ALA A 79 8.15 -7.83 -2.94
CA ALA A 79 9.20 -8.66 -3.55
C ALA A 79 8.79 -10.11 -3.69
N ALA A 80 7.97 -10.63 -2.77
CA ALA A 80 7.45 -11.99 -2.82
C ALA A 80 6.10 -12.07 -2.09
N VAL A 81 5.24 -12.96 -2.55
CA VAL A 81 3.95 -13.29 -1.95
C VAL A 81 3.92 -14.74 -1.48
N ALA A 82 2.86 -15.13 -0.74
CA ALA A 82 2.70 -16.49 -0.24
C ALA A 82 2.95 -17.54 -1.34
N GLY A 83 3.78 -18.52 -1.04
CA GLY A 83 4.19 -19.59 -1.96
C GLY A 83 5.42 -19.28 -2.81
N ASP A 84 5.83 -18.04 -2.92
CA ASP A 84 7.05 -17.66 -3.64
C ASP A 84 8.31 -18.01 -2.85
N ALA A 85 9.43 -18.15 -3.55
CA ALA A 85 10.75 -18.28 -2.92
C ALA A 85 11.10 -16.99 -2.15
N VAL A 86 11.65 -17.15 -0.95
CA VAL A 86 12.16 -16.02 -0.16
C VAL A 86 13.44 -15.48 -0.80
N PRO A 87 13.53 -14.18 -1.10
CA PRO A 87 14.77 -13.57 -1.59
C PRO A 87 15.94 -13.80 -0.64
N ALA A 88 17.12 -14.08 -1.19
CA ALA A 88 18.30 -14.46 -0.42
C ALA A 88 18.63 -13.45 0.70
N GLY A 89 18.51 -12.14 0.43
CA GLY A 89 18.79 -11.10 1.41
C GLY A 89 17.79 -11.01 2.57
N VAL A 90 16.65 -11.68 2.47
CA VAL A 90 15.61 -11.72 3.51
C VAL A 90 15.71 -12.98 4.37
N ARG A 91 16.27 -14.06 3.85
CA ARG A 91 16.37 -15.36 4.54
C ARG A 91 16.94 -15.29 5.96
N PRO A 92 18.00 -14.50 6.25
CA PRO A 92 18.49 -14.37 7.62
C PRO A 92 17.47 -13.83 8.62
N ALA A 93 16.55 -12.98 8.15
CA ALA A 93 15.51 -12.39 9.00
C ALA A 93 14.27 -13.28 9.20
N VAL A 94 14.25 -14.45 8.53
CA VAL A 94 13.14 -15.42 8.58
C VAL A 94 13.62 -16.83 8.88
N ASP A 95 14.70 -16.97 9.65
CA ASP A 95 15.28 -18.24 10.08
C ASP A 95 15.60 -19.20 8.91
N GLY A 96 15.99 -18.66 7.77
CA GLY A 96 16.33 -19.43 6.58
C GLY A 96 15.16 -20.02 5.80
N ALA A 97 13.91 -19.57 6.07
CA ALA A 97 12.73 -20.05 5.36
C ALA A 97 12.92 -19.97 3.84
N ALA A 98 12.58 -21.05 3.13
CA ALA A 98 12.73 -21.12 1.68
C ALA A 98 11.58 -20.48 0.92
N THR A 99 10.36 -20.53 1.47
CA THR A 99 9.13 -20.02 0.86
C THR A 99 8.37 -19.09 1.79
N VAL A 100 7.63 -18.15 1.20
CA VAL A 100 6.79 -17.21 1.95
C VAL A 100 5.54 -17.94 2.44
N PRO A 101 5.24 -17.90 3.76
CA PRO A 101 4.06 -18.56 4.31
C PRO A 101 2.74 -17.93 3.84
N PRO A 102 1.61 -18.66 3.95
CA PRO A 102 0.28 -18.10 3.71
C PRO A 102 0.03 -16.84 4.56
N GLY A 103 -0.60 -15.83 3.96
CA GLY A 103 -0.93 -14.57 4.62
C GLY A 103 0.24 -13.63 4.89
N MET A 104 1.44 -13.97 4.41
CA MET A 104 2.66 -13.18 4.57
C MET A 104 3.14 -12.59 3.25
N LEU A 105 3.92 -11.53 3.35
CA LEU A 105 4.53 -10.80 2.25
C LEU A 105 6.01 -10.55 2.55
N VAL A 106 6.81 -10.41 1.51
CA VAL A 106 8.15 -9.84 1.59
C VAL A 106 8.13 -8.46 0.95
N MET A 107 8.51 -7.46 1.74
CA MET A 107 8.45 -6.05 1.37
C MET A 107 9.86 -5.46 1.33
N LEU A 108 10.25 -4.90 0.19
CA LEU A 108 11.55 -4.26 0.00
C LEU A 108 11.41 -2.80 -0.44
N GLY A 109 12.30 -1.96 0.04
CA GLY A 109 12.45 -0.60 -0.48
C GLY A 109 13.29 -0.60 -1.75
N ASP A 110 12.98 0.33 -2.67
CA ASP A 110 13.73 0.50 -3.92
C ASP A 110 15.09 1.19 -3.68
N GLY A 111 15.23 1.94 -2.57
CA GLY A 111 16.43 2.67 -2.23
C GLY A 111 17.48 1.82 -1.50
N THR A 112 18.72 2.26 -1.57
CA THR A 112 19.86 1.59 -0.89
C THR A 112 19.80 1.69 0.63
N ARG A 113 19.16 2.74 1.16
CA ARG A 113 18.93 2.95 2.59
C ARG A 113 17.46 2.69 2.90
N SER A 114 17.11 1.43 3.04
CA SER A 114 15.75 1.01 3.35
C SER A 114 15.76 0.07 4.55
N ARG A 115 14.88 0.34 5.50
CA ARG A 115 14.50 -0.62 6.52
C ARG A 115 13.27 -1.36 6.01
N ASP A 116 13.37 -2.67 5.86
CA ASP A 116 12.36 -3.50 5.21
C ASP A 116 12.45 -4.97 5.64
N SER A 117 11.91 -5.90 4.88
CA SER A 117 11.92 -7.34 5.22
C SER A 117 13.29 -7.94 5.45
N ARG A 118 14.36 -7.29 5.02
CA ARG A 118 15.74 -7.72 5.37
C ARG A 118 16.03 -7.60 6.85
N GLN A 119 15.30 -6.75 7.58
CA GLN A 119 15.36 -6.56 9.03
C GLN A 119 14.11 -7.08 9.73
N TRP A 120 12.91 -6.87 9.15
CA TRP A 120 11.63 -7.22 9.77
C TRP A 120 11.23 -8.68 9.56
N GLY A 121 11.74 -9.32 8.50
CA GLY A 121 11.24 -10.61 8.03
C GLY A 121 9.91 -10.47 7.29
N PHE A 122 9.01 -11.42 7.51
CA PHE A 122 7.69 -11.41 6.87
C PHE A 122 6.79 -10.31 7.41
N VAL A 123 6.01 -9.71 6.51
CA VAL A 123 5.00 -8.71 6.84
C VAL A 123 3.61 -9.35 6.65
N PRO A 124 2.74 -9.36 7.67
CA PRO A 124 1.38 -9.86 7.52
C PRO A 124 0.58 -9.05 6.50
N ALA A 125 -0.09 -9.74 5.58
CA ALA A 125 -0.97 -9.08 4.61
C ALA A 125 -2.12 -8.31 5.26
N SER A 126 -2.52 -8.68 6.48
CA SER A 126 -3.52 -7.97 7.29
C SER A 126 -3.10 -6.55 7.72
N GLN A 127 -1.80 -6.24 7.68
CA GLN A 127 -1.27 -4.91 8.02
C GLN A 127 -1.28 -3.95 6.82
N VAL A 128 -1.69 -4.40 5.65
CA VAL A 128 -1.74 -3.57 4.45
C VAL A 128 -2.93 -2.61 4.52
N LEU A 129 -2.64 -1.31 4.44
CA LEU A 129 -3.65 -0.26 4.34
C LEU A 129 -4.23 -0.17 2.93
N GLY A 130 -3.37 -0.29 1.93
CA GLY A 130 -3.77 -0.19 0.53
C GLY A 130 -2.62 -0.27 -0.46
N VAL A 131 -2.99 -0.20 -1.73
CA VAL A 131 -2.08 -0.26 -2.88
C VAL A 131 -1.91 1.13 -3.48
N ALA A 132 -0.68 1.54 -3.75
CA ALA A 132 -0.39 2.73 -4.53
C ALA A 132 -0.84 2.53 -5.98
N VAL A 133 -1.75 3.38 -6.44
CA VAL A 133 -2.33 3.28 -7.78
C VAL A 133 -1.66 4.25 -8.74
N ARG A 134 -1.40 5.47 -8.28
CA ARG A 134 -0.87 6.54 -9.14
C ARG A 134 -0.14 7.60 -8.32
N ARG A 135 0.98 8.10 -8.84
CA ARG A 135 1.62 9.32 -8.35
C ARG A 135 0.83 10.54 -8.85
N LEU A 136 0.52 11.44 -7.94
CA LEU A 136 -0.18 12.70 -8.23
C LEU A 136 0.84 13.83 -8.38
N PRO A 137 0.50 14.88 -9.14
CA PRO A 137 1.33 16.09 -9.20
C PRO A 137 1.58 16.64 -7.79
N ARG A 138 2.77 17.18 -7.57
CA ARG A 138 3.07 17.94 -6.35
C ARG A 138 2.17 19.16 -6.32
N ARG A 139 1.68 19.52 -5.12
CA ARG A 139 1.03 20.83 -4.98
C ARG A 139 2.05 21.90 -5.29
N ALA A 140 1.71 22.81 -6.21
CA ALA A 140 2.45 24.05 -6.35
C ALA A 140 2.42 24.77 -4.98
N ARG A 141 3.58 25.26 -4.55
CA ARG A 141 3.68 26.12 -3.36
C ARG A 141 3.09 27.48 -3.69
#